data_35ed53911deee5e0fb4dea99ee8e24fe
#
_entry.id   35ed53911deee5e0fb4dea99ee8e24fe
#
_cell.length_a   1.000
_cell.length_b   1.000
_cell.length_c   1.000
_cell.angle_alpha   90.00
_cell.angle_beta   90.00
_cell.angle_gamma   90.00
#
_symmetry.space_group_name_H-M   'P 1'
#
loop_
_entity.id
_entity.type
_entity.pdbx_description
1 polymer ?
#
loop_
_entity_poly.entity_id
_entity_poly.type
_entity_poly.pdbx_seq_one_letter_code
_entity_poly.pdbx_strand_id
1 'polypeptide(L)'
;MKETIVKIHASGEDYLEAVLVLQKKQGMVRSIDLARHMGFSKASISHAVGVLRDGGFLTMDEDGFLHLTDIGREVAEKIYERHCFFTKHFISIGVDPETAEADACRIEHDISAETYERLKESITKK
;
A
#
# COMPACT_ATOMS: atom_id res chain seq x y z
N MET A 1 -5.05 23.30 -5.56
CA MET A 1 -4.57 22.70 -5.42
C MET A 1 -4.69 21.75 -5.94
N LYS A 2 -4.83 21.47 -6.20
CA LYS A 2 -4.85 20.62 -6.76
C LYS A 2 -4.60 19.43 -6.47
N GLU A 3 -4.15 19.22 -6.26
CA GLU A 3 -3.70 18.04 -6.04
C GLU A 3 -4.36 17.24 -5.13
N THR A 4 -4.98 17.74 -4.34
CA THR A 4 -5.59 17.00 -3.29
C THR A 4 -6.73 16.16 -3.70
N ILE A 5 -7.33 16.45 -4.82
CA ILE A 5 -8.50 15.76 -5.20
C ILE A 5 -8.28 14.30 -5.43
N VAL A 6 -7.29 13.97 -6.20
CA VAL A 6 -6.99 12.59 -6.47
C VAL A 6 -5.80 12.14 -5.70
N LYS A 7 -5.22 13.03 -4.95
CA LYS A 7 -4.06 12.68 -4.19
C LYS A 7 -4.45 11.87 -2.98
N ILE A 8 -3.78 10.78 -2.79
CA ILE A 8 -4.03 9.95 -1.64
C ILE A 8 -2.80 10.02 -0.75
N HIS A 9 -3.01 10.15 0.54
CA HIS A 9 -1.93 10.26 1.50
C HIS A 9 -1.23 8.93 1.69
N ALA A 10 -0.02 9.00 2.20
CA ALA A 10 0.77 7.80 2.46
C ALA A 10 0.00 6.76 3.28
N SER A 11 -0.74 7.22 4.28
CA SER A 11 -1.52 6.28 5.08
C SER A 11 -2.61 5.60 4.27
N GLY A 12 -3.24 6.34 3.33
CA GLY A 12 -4.23 5.74 2.46
C GLY A 12 -3.64 4.68 1.57
N GLU A 13 -2.44 4.94 1.06
CA GLU A 13 -1.73 3.97 0.25
C GLU A 13 -1.40 2.72 1.06
N ASP A 14 -1.00 2.90 2.32
CA ASP A 14 -0.72 1.77 3.20
C ASP A 14 -1.95 0.90 3.40
N TYR A 15 -3.11 1.51 3.59
CA TYR A 15 -4.35 0.74 3.76
C TYR A 15 -4.69 -0.06 2.51
N LEU A 16 -4.54 0.56 1.34
CA LEU A 16 -4.83 -0.13 0.08
C LEU A 16 -3.85 -1.27 -0.15
N GLU A 17 -2.59 -1.03 0.15
CA GLU A 17 -1.58 -2.08 0.04
C GLU A 17 -1.91 -3.23 0.97
N ALA A 18 -2.32 -2.93 2.21
CA ALA A 18 -2.67 -3.96 3.18
C ALA A 18 -3.85 -4.80 2.70
N VAL A 19 -4.85 -4.17 2.10
CA VAL A 19 -5.97 -4.92 1.53
C VAL A 19 -5.48 -5.87 0.44
N LEU A 20 -4.60 -5.38 -0.43
CA LEU A 20 -4.06 -6.21 -1.50
C LEU A 20 -3.28 -7.40 -0.94
N VAL A 21 -2.41 -7.15 0.02
CA VAL A 21 -1.60 -8.20 0.64
C VAL A 21 -2.49 -9.24 1.30
N LEU A 22 -3.50 -8.81 2.03
CA LEU A 22 -4.42 -9.73 2.69
C LEU A 22 -5.25 -10.51 1.69
N GLN A 23 -5.66 -9.89 0.59
CA GLN A 23 -6.38 -10.61 -0.45
C GLN A 23 -5.53 -11.73 -1.04
N LYS A 24 -4.25 -11.46 -1.27
CA LYS A 24 -3.34 -12.47 -1.79
C LYS A 24 -3.14 -13.61 -0.80
N LYS A 25 -3.19 -13.29 0.48
CA LYS A 25 -2.92 -14.26 1.52
C LYS A 25 -4.14 -15.11 1.88
N GLN A 26 -5.31 -14.51 1.96
CA GLN A 26 -6.48 -15.20 2.47
C GLN A 26 -7.74 -15.08 1.61
N GLY A 27 -7.69 -14.30 0.56
CA GLY A 27 -8.82 -14.15 -0.37
C GLY A 27 -9.78 -13.07 0.04
N MET A 28 -10.60 -13.31 1.05
CA MET A 28 -11.62 -12.36 1.46
C MET A 28 -11.13 -11.55 2.65
N VAL A 29 -11.38 -10.24 2.61
CA VAL A 29 -10.84 -9.33 3.62
C VAL A 29 -11.95 -8.47 4.21
N ARG A 30 -12.05 -8.43 5.53
CA ARG A 30 -12.96 -7.56 6.24
C ARG A 30 -12.18 -6.49 6.99
N SER A 31 -12.89 -5.47 7.44
CA SER A 31 -12.26 -4.39 8.21
C SER A 31 -11.52 -4.92 9.45
N ILE A 32 -12.05 -5.96 10.10
CA ILE A 32 -11.39 -6.51 11.27
C ILE A 32 -10.04 -7.15 10.92
N ASP A 33 -9.96 -7.76 9.74
CA ASP A 33 -8.70 -8.35 9.28
C ASP A 33 -7.66 -7.27 9.07
N LEU A 34 -8.12 -6.16 8.48
CA LEU A 34 -7.24 -5.02 8.22
C LEU A 34 -6.75 -4.42 9.55
N ALA A 35 -7.66 -4.30 10.53
CA ALA A 35 -7.28 -3.77 11.83
C ALA A 35 -6.22 -4.62 12.50
N ARG A 36 -6.38 -5.94 12.46
CA ARG A 36 -5.40 -6.85 13.04
C ARG A 36 -4.06 -6.76 12.33
N HIS A 37 -4.12 -6.74 11.01
CA HIS A 37 -2.89 -6.73 10.20
C HIS A 37 -2.08 -5.46 10.48
N MET A 38 -2.75 -4.33 10.59
CA MET A 38 -2.06 -3.05 10.74
C MET A 38 -1.84 -2.65 12.20
N GLY A 39 -2.47 -3.34 13.13
CA GLY A 39 -2.33 -3.01 14.54
C GLY A 39 -3.06 -1.74 14.94
N PHE A 40 -4.14 -1.40 14.22
CA PHE A 40 -4.90 -0.19 14.49
C PHE A 40 -6.25 -0.54 15.11
N SER A 41 -6.88 0.45 15.73
CA SER A 41 -8.19 0.25 16.33
C SER A 41 -9.27 0.10 15.26
N LYS A 42 -10.38 -0.54 15.65
CA LYS A 42 -11.52 -0.66 14.76
C LYS A 42 -12.03 0.70 14.31
N ALA A 43 -12.05 1.66 15.21
CA ALA A 43 -12.53 3.00 14.88
C ALA A 43 -11.67 3.67 13.82
N SER A 44 -10.35 3.56 13.96
CA SER A 44 -9.43 4.13 12.98
C SER A 44 -9.61 3.47 11.62
N ILE A 45 -9.75 2.16 11.61
CA ILE A 45 -9.93 1.43 10.37
C ILE A 45 -11.26 1.77 9.72
N SER A 46 -12.34 1.83 10.50
CA SER A 46 -13.65 2.21 9.95
C SER A 46 -13.61 3.57 9.29
N HIS A 47 -12.94 4.52 9.94
CA HIS A 47 -12.81 5.85 9.39
C HIS A 47 -12.02 5.83 8.08
N ALA A 48 -10.89 5.15 8.08
CA ALA A 48 -10.04 5.07 6.89
C ALA A 48 -10.76 4.37 5.74
N VAL A 49 -11.46 3.28 6.02
CA VAL A 49 -12.21 2.58 5.00
C VAL A 49 -13.30 3.47 4.43
N GLY A 50 -13.98 4.23 5.29
CA GLY A 50 -15.00 5.17 4.81
C GLY A 50 -14.43 6.22 3.87
N VAL A 51 -13.28 6.78 4.23
CA VAL A 51 -12.63 7.78 3.39
C VAL A 51 -12.23 7.18 2.04
N LEU A 52 -11.68 5.97 2.06
CA LEU A 52 -11.26 5.33 0.82
C LEU A 52 -12.45 4.92 -0.05
N ARG A 53 -13.56 4.53 0.56
CA ARG A 53 -14.78 4.25 -0.19
C ARG A 53 -15.32 5.50 -0.84
N ASP A 54 -15.36 6.60 -0.09
CA ASP A 54 -15.84 7.87 -0.62
C ASP A 54 -14.96 8.34 -1.77
N GLY A 55 -13.68 8.05 -1.70
CA GLY A 55 -12.75 8.43 -2.74
C GLY A 55 -12.76 7.53 -3.97
N GLY A 56 -13.49 6.42 -3.92
CA GLY A 56 -13.56 5.51 -5.05
C GLY A 56 -12.46 4.48 -5.12
N PHE A 57 -11.73 4.26 -4.03
CA PHE A 57 -10.63 3.29 -4.01
C PHE A 57 -11.05 1.92 -3.49
N LEU A 58 -12.10 1.87 -2.69
CA LEU A 58 -12.60 0.63 -2.11
C LEU A 58 -14.11 0.56 -2.23
N THR A 59 -14.64 -0.66 -2.25
CA THR A 59 -16.06 -0.90 -2.05
C THR A 59 -16.20 -1.93 -0.94
N MET A 60 -17.40 -2.02 -0.37
CA MET A 60 -17.70 -3.02 0.65
C MET A 60 -19.00 -3.68 0.24
N ASP A 61 -19.02 -5.02 0.20
CA ASP A 61 -20.23 -5.71 -0.19
C ASP A 61 -21.17 -5.90 1.00
N GLU A 62 -22.30 -6.56 0.76
CA GLU A 62 -23.31 -6.76 1.79
C GLU A 62 -22.81 -7.53 3.00
N ASP A 63 -21.84 -8.41 2.76
CA ASP A 63 -21.30 -9.24 3.82
C ASP A 63 -20.13 -8.60 4.54
N GLY A 64 -19.79 -7.35 4.15
CA GLY A 64 -18.73 -6.62 4.81
C GLY A 64 -17.34 -6.88 4.26
N PHE A 65 -17.24 -7.56 3.14
CA PHE A 65 -15.94 -7.80 2.53
C PHE A 65 -15.50 -6.60 1.70
N LEU A 66 -14.23 -6.26 1.83
CA LEU A 66 -13.64 -5.12 1.14
C LEU A 66 -13.10 -5.54 -0.22
N HIS A 67 -13.32 -4.70 -1.21
CA HIS A 67 -12.83 -4.96 -2.56
C HIS A 67 -12.14 -3.73 -3.08
N LEU A 68 -11.01 -3.92 -3.75
CA LEU A 68 -10.32 -2.82 -4.41
C LEU A 68 -11.04 -2.51 -5.71
N THR A 69 -11.28 -1.22 -5.95
CA THR A 69 -11.76 -0.80 -7.26
C THR A 69 -10.57 -0.86 -8.22
N ASP A 70 -10.81 -0.63 -9.51
CA ASP A 70 -9.71 -0.60 -10.47
C ASP A 70 -8.66 0.43 -10.07
N ILE A 71 -9.10 1.62 -9.66
CA ILE A 71 -8.18 2.67 -9.22
C ILE A 71 -7.47 2.26 -7.95
N GLY A 72 -8.21 1.69 -6.99
CA GLY A 72 -7.61 1.24 -5.74
C GLY A 72 -6.57 0.17 -5.96
N ARG A 73 -6.85 -0.76 -6.86
CA ARG A 73 -5.90 -1.83 -7.17
C ARG A 73 -4.65 -1.28 -7.83
N GLU A 74 -4.82 -0.31 -8.72
CA GLU A 74 -3.67 0.29 -9.38
C GLU A 74 -2.75 0.95 -8.37
N VAL A 75 -3.31 1.69 -7.41
CA VAL A 75 -2.53 2.32 -6.35
C VAL A 75 -1.84 1.27 -5.50
N ALA A 76 -2.61 0.26 -5.07
CA ALA A 76 -2.08 -0.78 -4.19
C ALA A 76 -0.93 -1.55 -4.84
N GLU A 77 -1.10 -1.91 -6.11
CA GLU A 77 -0.08 -2.67 -6.81
C GLU A 77 1.19 -1.86 -7.03
N LYS A 78 1.03 -0.58 -7.32
CA LYS A 78 2.17 0.29 -7.51
C LYS A 78 2.99 0.41 -6.22
N ILE A 79 2.32 0.60 -5.11
CA ILE A 79 3.00 0.71 -3.82
C ILE A 79 3.63 -0.62 -3.41
N TYR A 80 2.91 -1.72 -3.64
CA TYR A 80 3.42 -3.05 -3.32
C TYR A 80 4.68 -3.36 -4.13
N GLU A 81 4.69 -2.99 -5.41
CA GLU A 81 5.86 -3.17 -6.25
C GLU A 81 7.06 -2.42 -5.68
N ARG A 82 6.85 -1.16 -5.28
CA ARG A 82 7.92 -0.36 -4.69
C ARG A 82 8.41 -0.96 -3.38
N HIS A 83 7.48 -1.42 -2.56
CA HIS A 83 7.83 -2.04 -1.30
C HIS A 83 8.76 -3.24 -1.52
N CYS A 84 8.39 -4.11 -2.44
CA CYS A 84 9.19 -5.30 -2.72
C CYS A 84 10.55 -4.93 -3.29
N PHE A 85 10.58 -3.96 -4.20
CA PHE A 85 11.83 -3.55 -4.82
C PHE A 85 12.81 -2.99 -3.78
N PHE A 86 12.35 -2.06 -2.95
CA PHE A 86 13.24 -1.44 -1.98
C PHE A 86 13.68 -2.43 -0.90
N THR A 87 12.75 -3.25 -0.42
CA THR A 87 13.09 -4.24 0.60
C THR A 87 14.19 -5.16 0.08
N LYS A 88 14.00 -5.68 -1.12
CA LYS A 88 14.95 -6.60 -1.72
C LYS A 88 16.30 -5.95 -1.96
N HIS A 89 16.27 -4.72 -2.46
CA HIS A 89 17.52 -4.02 -2.74
C HIS A 89 18.31 -3.73 -1.46
N PHE A 90 17.61 -3.25 -0.43
CA PHE A 90 18.27 -2.95 0.84
C PHE A 90 18.90 -4.19 1.45
N ILE A 91 18.20 -5.32 1.40
CA ILE A 91 18.76 -6.57 1.90
C ILE A 91 20.01 -6.93 1.09
N SER A 92 19.97 -6.73 -0.22
CA SER A 92 21.08 -7.10 -1.08
C SER A 92 22.36 -6.32 -0.78
N ILE A 93 22.23 -5.12 -0.22
CA ILE A 93 23.41 -4.30 0.13
C ILE A 93 23.77 -4.43 1.60
N GLY A 94 23.16 -5.39 2.30
CA GLY A 94 23.57 -5.71 3.65
C GLY A 94 22.68 -5.18 4.76
N VAL A 95 21.56 -4.57 4.44
CA VAL A 95 20.65 -4.07 5.47
C VAL A 95 19.89 -5.26 6.07
N ASP A 96 19.75 -5.26 7.39
CA ASP A 96 18.98 -6.27 8.09
C ASP A 96 17.54 -6.31 7.53
N PRO A 97 16.99 -7.53 7.32
CA PRO A 97 15.65 -7.64 6.70
C PRO A 97 14.56 -6.83 7.38
N GLU A 98 14.54 -6.80 8.69
CA GLU A 98 13.53 -6.06 9.42
C GLU A 98 13.67 -4.57 9.19
N THR A 99 14.90 -4.07 9.22
CA THR A 99 15.18 -2.67 8.95
C THR A 99 14.88 -2.32 7.49
N ALA A 100 15.24 -3.23 6.58
CA ALA A 100 14.99 -3.02 5.16
C ALA A 100 13.49 -2.85 4.89
N GLU A 101 12.68 -3.68 5.51
CA GLU A 101 11.24 -3.60 5.33
C GLU A 101 10.67 -2.30 5.89
N ALA A 102 11.14 -1.90 7.08
CA ALA A 102 10.68 -0.66 7.68
C ALA A 102 11.05 0.55 6.84
N ASP A 103 12.26 0.56 6.31
CA ASP A 103 12.70 1.68 5.48
C ASP A 103 11.98 1.70 4.14
N ALA A 104 11.71 0.53 3.57
CA ALA A 104 10.95 0.43 2.33
C ALA A 104 9.55 1.01 2.52
N CYS A 105 8.92 0.72 3.65
CA CYS A 105 7.59 1.26 3.93
C CYS A 105 7.58 2.78 3.95
N ARG A 106 8.68 3.38 4.35
CA ARG A 106 8.74 4.84 4.39
C ARG A 106 9.04 5.45 3.03
N ILE A 107 10.03 4.91 2.34
CA ILE A 107 10.50 5.53 1.09
C ILE A 107 9.52 5.31 -0.06
N GLU A 108 8.74 4.25 -0.01
CA GLU A 108 7.87 3.89 -1.14
C GLU A 108 6.84 4.98 -1.45
N HIS A 109 6.47 5.80 -0.48
CA HIS A 109 5.47 6.84 -0.66
C HIS A 109 6.07 8.18 -1.07
N ASP A 110 7.35 8.37 -0.85
CA ASP A 110 7.96 9.69 -0.96
C ASP A 110 8.79 9.90 -2.21
N ILE A 111 8.96 8.89 -3.00
CA ILE A 111 9.82 8.98 -4.18
C ILE A 111 8.96 9.17 -5.43
N SER A 112 9.40 10.02 -6.33
CA SER A 112 8.65 10.27 -7.57
C SER A 112 8.72 9.07 -8.49
N ALA A 113 7.78 9.00 -9.42
CA ALA A 113 7.77 7.94 -10.42
C ALA A 113 9.03 7.98 -11.26
N GLU A 114 9.46 9.17 -11.63
CA GLU A 114 10.66 9.32 -12.45
C GLU A 114 11.89 8.77 -11.74
N THR A 115 12.09 9.19 -10.50
CA THR A 115 13.26 8.72 -9.75
C THR A 115 13.21 7.22 -9.54
N TYR A 116 12.03 6.70 -9.24
CA TYR A 116 11.87 5.28 -9.01
C TYR A 116 12.20 4.48 -10.28
N GLU A 117 11.70 4.92 -11.44
CA GLU A 117 11.97 4.21 -12.70
C GLU A 117 13.45 4.24 -13.05
N ARG A 118 14.10 5.38 -12.85
CA ARG A 118 15.52 5.48 -13.12
C ARG A 118 16.34 4.59 -12.19
N LEU A 119 15.91 4.54 -10.94
CA LEU A 119 16.58 3.70 -9.95
C LEU A 119 16.47 2.23 -10.34
N LYS A 120 15.28 1.80 -10.73
CA LYS A 120 15.10 0.42 -11.17
C LYS A 120 15.99 0.08 -12.35
N GLU A 121 16.03 0.97 -13.33
CA GLU A 121 16.87 0.76 -14.51
C GLU A 121 18.33 0.62 -14.14
N SER A 122 18.78 1.50 -13.28
CA SER A 122 20.19 1.53 -12.85
C SER A 122 20.58 0.21 -12.17
N ILE A 123 19.71 -0.35 -11.38
CA ILE A 123 20.00 -1.58 -10.65
C ILE A 123 19.89 -2.79 -11.55
N THR A 124 18.88 -2.85 -12.39
CA THR A 124 18.66 -4.02 -13.23
C THR A 124 19.64 -4.12 -14.39
N LYS A 125 20.27 -3.02 -14.73
CA LYS A 125 21.23 -3.05 -15.82
C LYS A 125 22.55 -3.66 -15.44
N LYS A 126 22.74 -3.93 -14.19
CA LYS A 126 23.97 -4.61 -13.77
C LYS A 126 23.94 -6.10 -14.05
#